data_ffacd640b1d5fc1192a3e3a9955bf9b9
#
_entry.id   ffacd640b1d5fc1192a3e3a9955bf9b9
#
_cell.length_a   1.000
_cell.length_b   1.000
_cell.length_c   1.000
_cell.angle_alpha   90.00
_cell.angle_beta   90.00
_cell.angle_gamma   90.00
#
_symmetry.space_group_name_H-M   'P 1'
#
loop_
_entity.id
_entity.type
_entity.pdbx_description
1 polymer ?
#
loop_
_entity_poly.entity_id
_entity_poly.type
_entity_poly.pdbx_seq_one_letter_code
_entity_poly.pdbx_strand_id
1 'polypeptide(L)'
;MEFTPDYNVPAHLQRMVDAGVSGLDIMHGELKNLMLIAEQELADAIEREEETEEAMDSMVRTECEGRLDTLVELYQLTYQLSFAIGARDEA
;
A
#
# COMPACT_ATOMS: atom_id res chain seq x y z
N MET A 1 12.02 17.73 -7.63
CA MET A 1 11.14 17.70 -6.45
C MET A 1 11.99 17.49 -5.20
N GLU A 2 11.87 18.40 -4.25
CA GLU A 2 12.56 18.23 -2.97
C GLU A 2 11.74 17.36 -2.04
N PHE A 3 12.39 16.35 -1.49
CA PHE A 3 11.77 15.45 -0.54
C PHE A 3 12.31 15.74 0.85
N THR A 4 11.43 16.09 1.78
CA THR A 4 11.81 16.30 3.18
C THR A 4 11.18 15.20 4.01
N PRO A 5 11.98 14.26 4.55
CA PRO A 5 11.42 13.17 5.35
C PRO A 5 10.77 13.66 6.63
N ASP A 6 9.65 13.04 6.98
CA ASP A 6 9.01 13.21 8.27
C ASP A 6 9.39 11.99 9.11
N TYR A 7 10.07 12.22 10.23
CA TYR A 7 10.53 11.14 11.11
C TYR A 7 9.54 10.79 12.22
N ASN A 8 8.36 11.42 12.21
CA ASN A 8 7.33 11.11 13.19
C ASN A 8 6.59 9.84 12.78
N VAL A 9 6.64 8.83 13.65
CA VAL A 9 6.02 7.53 13.38
C VAL A 9 4.60 7.53 13.92
N PRO A 10 3.60 7.12 13.10
CA PRO A 10 2.23 6.96 13.61
C PRO A 10 2.19 6.01 14.81
N ALA A 11 1.31 6.30 15.77
CA ALA A 11 1.26 5.55 17.03
C ALA A 11 1.09 4.04 16.85
N HIS A 12 0.27 3.61 15.88
CA HIS A 12 0.05 2.18 15.65
C HIS A 12 1.31 1.47 15.11
N LEU A 13 2.12 2.17 14.32
CA LEU A 13 3.39 1.63 13.82
C LEU A 13 4.45 1.65 14.91
N GLN A 14 4.47 2.70 15.75
CA GLN A 14 5.41 2.78 16.87
C GLN A 14 5.21 1.61 17.85
N ARG A 15 3.97 1.21 18.09
CA ARG A 15 3.68 0.04 18.93
C ARG A 15 4.29 -1.24 18.37
N MET A 16 4.29 -1.40 17.05
CA MET A 16 4.91 -2.56 16.40
C MET A 16 6.43 -2.53 16.54
N VAL A 17 7.03 -1.36 16.38
CA VAL A 17 8.47 -1.17 16.58
C VAL A 17 8.85 -1.54 18.01
N ASP A 18 8.11 -1.03 18.99
CA ASP A 18 8.35 -1.28 20.40
C ASP A 18 8.15 -2.75 20.78
N ALA A 19 7.27 -3.45 20.07
CA ALA A 19 7.04 -4.88 20.26
C ALA A 19 8.10 -5.75 19.57
N GLY A 20 9.06 -5.16 18.87
CA GLY A 20 10.14 -5.90 18.22
C GLY A 20 9.78 -6.49 16.86
N VAL A 21 8.69 -6.05 16.23
CA VAL A 21 8.32 -6.49 14.89
C VAL A 21 9.33 -5.94 13.89
N SER A 22 9.77 -6.78 12.94
CA SER A 22 10.74 -6.35 11.94
C SER A 22 10.17 -5.27 11.03
N GLY A 23 11.04 -4.38 10.52
CA GLY A 23 10.62 -3.33 9.61
C GLY A 23 9.93 -3.87 8.35
N LEU A 24 10.40 -5.00 7.81
CA LEU A 24 9.80 -5.63 6.65
C LEU A 24 8.39 -6.13 6.92
N ASP A 25 8.16 -6.75 8.08
CA ASP A 25 6.84 -7.24 8.46
C ASP A 25 5.87 -6.09 8.72
N ILE A 26 6.34 -5.02 9.34
CA ILE A 26 5.54 -3.80 9.53
C ILE A 26 5.13 -3.23 8.17
N MET A 27 6.08 -3.10 7.25
CA MET A 27 5.85 -2.57 5.90
C MET A 27 4.87 -3.44 5.13
N HIS A 28 5.03 -4.76 5.21
CA HIS A 28 4.15 -5.71 4.53
C HIS A 28 2.69 -5.55 5.00
N GLY A 29 2.49 -5.48 6.32
CA GLY A 29 1.15 -5.29 6.88
C GLY A 29 0.55 -3.94 6.52
N GLU A 30 1.35 -2.87 6.51
CA GLU A 30 0.88 -1.54 6.15
C GLU A 30 0.48 -1.48 4.67
N LEU A 31 1.27 -2.09 3.79
CA LEU A 31 0.95 -2.16 2.36
C LEU A 31 -0.34 -2.93 2.12
N LYS A 32 -0.59 -4.00 2.86
CA LYS A 32 -1.84 -4.75 2.77
C LYS A 32 -3.04 -3.85 3.10
N ASN A 33 -2.94 -3.07 4.18
CA ASN A 33 -3.99 -2.15 4.58
C ASN A 33 -4.22 -1.08 3.53
N LEU A 34 -3.14 -0.50 2.98
CA LEU A 34 -3.23 0.51 1.92
C LEU A 34 -3.87 -0.06 0.65
N MET A 35 -3.58 -1.31 0.30
CA MET A 35 -4.20 -2.00 -0.83
C MET A 35 -5.71 -2.14 -0.64
N LEU A 36 -6.15 -2.54 0.56
CA LEU A 36 -7.57 -2.70 0.85
C LEU A 36 -8.31 -1.37 0.72
N ILE A 37 -7.70 -0.30 1.20
CA ILE A 37 -8.24 1.06 1.06
C ILE A 37 -8.30 1.46 -0.42
N ALA A 38 -7.22 1.21 -1.16
CA ALA A 38 -7.15 1.55 -2.58
C ALA A 38 -8.16 0.76 -3.42
N GLU A 39 -8.40 -0.50 -3.08
CA GLU A 39 -9.44 -1.32 -3.73
C GLU A 39 -10.82 -0.72 -3.52
N GLN A 40 -11.11 -0.26 -2.32
CA GLN A 40 -12.39 0.38 -2.02
C GLN A 40 -12.53 1.70 -2.75
N GLU A 41 -11.47 2.51 -2.77
CA GLU A 41 -11.46 3.78 -3.52
C GLU A 41 -11.70 3.57 -5.01
N LEU A 42 -11.10 2.53 -5.57
CA LEU A 42 -11.30 2.18 -6.99
C LEU A 42 -12.74 1.75 -7.24
N ALA A 43 -13.31 0.91 -6.38
CA ALA A 43 -14.69 0.47 -6.51
C ALA A 43 -15.65 1.66 -6.49
N ASP A 44 -15.42 2.61 -5.58
CA ASP A 44 -16.23 3.82 -5.47
C ASP A 44 -16.09 4.71 -6.71
N ALA A 45 -14.87 4.80 -7.26
CA ALA A 45 -14.60 5.59 -8.47
C ALA A 45 -15.28 4.99 -9.70
N ILE A 46 -15.27 3.66 -9.83
CA ILE A 46 -15.95 2.96 -10.93
C ILE A 46 -17.48 3.21 -10.85
N GLU A 47 -18.04 3.07 -9.66
CA GLU A 47 -19.47 3.32 -9.46
C GLU A 47 -19.85 4.75 -9.83
N ARG A 48 -19.03 5.73 -9.43
CA ARG A 48 -19.27 7.13 -9.75
C ARG A 48 -19.18 7.39 -11.25
N GLU A 49 -18.19 6.81 -11.93
CA GLU A 49 -18.03 6.94 -13.38
C GLU A 49 -19.26 6.40 -14.11
N GLU A 50 -19.79 5.26 -13.68
CA GLU A 50 -20.98 4.65 -14.27
C GLU A 50 -22.24 5.50 -14.07
N GLU A 51 -22.35 6.20 -12.94
CA GLU A 51 -23.49 7.05 -12.63
C GLU A 51 -23.49 8.37 -13.39
N THR A 52 -22.31 9.00 -13.52
CA THR A 52 -22.22 10.39 -14.05
C THR A 52 -21.77 10.45 -15.49
N GLU A 53 -20.99 9.48 -15.96
CA GLU A 53 -20.38 9.43 -17.29
C GLU A 53 -19.54 10.68 -17.61
N GLU A 54 -19.05 11.38 -16.59
CA GLU A 54 -18.22 12.57 -16.77
C GLU A 54 -16.75 12.18 -16.98
N ALA A 55 -16.05 12.92 -17.84
CA ALA A 55 -14.64 12.70 -18.16
C ALA A 55 -13.74 12.78 -16.92
N MET A 56 -14.07 13.69 -15.98
CA MET A 56 -13.32 13.85 -14.74
C MET A 56 -13.38 12.58 -13.88
N ASP A 57 -14.52 11.90 -13.84
CA ASP A 57 -14.68 10.67 -13.07
C ASP A 57 -13.87 9.52 -13.70
N SER A 58 -13.72 9.50 -15.02
CA SER A 58 -12.82 8.57 -15.71
C SER A 58 -11.37 8.79 -15.33
N MET A 59 -10.95 10.05 -15.17
CA MET A 59 -9.60 10.39 -14.73
C MET A 59 -9.37 9.93 -13.29
N VAL A 60 -10.34 10.13 -12.41
CA VAL A 60 -10.26 9.67 -11.01
C VAL A 60 -10.12 8.14 -10.96
N ARG A 61 -10.90 7.41 -11.75
CA ARG A 61 -10.80 5.95 -11.83
C ARG A 61 -9.40 5.51 -12.28
N THR A 62 -8.85 6.17 -13.30
CA THR A 62 -7.51 5.85 -13.82
C THR A 62 -6.44 6.09 -12.75
N GLU A 63 -6.54 7.19 -12.00
CA GLU A 63 -5.61 7.45 -10.90
C GLU A 63 -5.70 6.40 -9.80
N CYS A 64 -6.92 5.96 -9.46
CA CYS A 64 -7.13 4.91 -8.47
C CYS A 64 -6.54 3.57 -8.93
N GLU A 65 -6.70 3.23 -10.22
CA GLU A 65 -6.09 2.04 -10.80
C GLU A 65 -4.57 2.06 -10.68
N GLY A 66 -3.96 3.19 -11.03
CA GLY A 66 -2.51 3.35 -10.95
C GLY A 66 -1.99 3.24 -9.53
N ARG A 67 -2.70 3.82 -8.57
CA ARG A 67 -2.34 3.73 -7.16
C ARG A 67 -2.40 2.28 -6.67
N LEU A 68 -3.47 1.57 -7.00
CA LEU A 68 -3.64 0.17 -6.61
C LEU A 68 -2.54 -0.70 -7.23
N ASP A 69 -2.25 -0.53 -8.52
CA ASP A 69 -1.21 -1.28 -9.22
C ASP A 69 0.16 -1.10 -8.53
N THR A 70 0.51 0.12 -8.17
CA THR A 70 1.76 0.42 -7.47
C THR A 70 1.81 -0.27 -6.10
N LEU A 71 0.71 -0.22 -5.35
CA LEU A 71 0.64 -0.86 -4.03
C LEU A 71 0.76 -2.38 -4.15
N VAL A 72 0.13 -2.98 -5.17
CA VAL A 72 0.23 -4.42 -5.44
C VAL A 72 1.67 -4.82 -5.74
N GLU A 73 2.38 -4.05 -6.56
CA GLU A 73 3.79 -4.29 -6.87
C GLU A 73 4.66 -4.25 -5.62
N LEU A 74 4.47 -3.24 -4.76
CA LEU A 74 5.22 -3.11 -3.52
C LEU A 74 4.90 -4.25 -2.55
N TYR A 75 3.63 -4.63 -2.46
CA TYR A 75 3.20 -5.73 -1.61
C TYR A 75 3.84 -7.04 -2.08
N GLN A 76 3.85 -7.30 -3.38
CA GLN A 76 4.49 -8.47 -3.97
C GLN A 76 5.99 -8.49 -3.64
N LEU A 77 6.65 -7.33 -3.72
CA LEU A 77 8.07 -7.22 -3.38
C LEU A 77 8.33 -7.59 -1.92
N THR A 78 7.48 -7.15 -0.99
CA THR A 78 7.65 -7.51 0.43
C THR A 78 7.47 -9.01 0.65
N TYR A 79 6.60 -9.68 -0.10
CA TYR A 79 6.47 -11.13 -0.07
C TYR A 79 7.75 -11.82 -0.52
N GLN A 80 8.31 -11.37 -1.64
CA GLN A 80 9.53 -11.93 -2.19
C GLN A 80 10.69 -11.78 -1.22
N LEU A 81 10.82 -10.60 -0.60
CA LEU A 81 11.87 -10.34 0.37
C LEU A 81 11.70 -11.17 1.65
N SER A 82 10.47 -11.29 2.14
CA SER A 82 10.18 -12.12 3.32
C SER A 82 10.56 -13.57 3.08
N PHE A 83 10.21 -14.10 1.91
CA PHE A 83 10.55 -15.46 1.52
C PHE A 83 12.06 -15.67 1.43
N ALA A 84 12.76 -14.74 0.77
CA ALA A 84 14.21 -14.82 0.59
C ALA A 84 14.96 -14.75 1.93
N ILE A 85 14.49 -13.90 2.84
CA ILE A 85 15.07 -13.76 4.17
C ILE A 85 14.83 -15.03 4.98
N GLY A 86 13.62 -15.58 4.94
CA GLY A 86 13.31 -16.85 5.60
C GLY A 86 14.17 -18.01 5.10
N ALA A 87 14.35 -18.10 3.78
CA ALA A 87 15.20 -19.11 3.17
C ALA A 87 16.66 -18.97 3.59
N ARG A 88 17.16 -17.72 3.65
CA ARG A 88 18.53 -17.45 4.12
C ARG A 88 18.72 -17.89 5.57
N ASP A 89 17.73 -17.58 6.42
CA ASP A 89 17.83 -17.87 7.87
C ASP A 89 17.70 -19.37 8.17
N GLU A 90 17.12 -20.15 7.26
CA GLU A 90 17.01 -21.61 7.37
C GLU A 90 18.25 -22.34 6.86
N ALA A 91 19.11 -21.65 6.13
CA ALA A 91 20.28 -22.26 5.49
C ALA A 91 21.44 -22.55 6.48
#